data_9f02eac8f219988f877b569f90cb8895
#
_entry.id   9f02eac8f219988f877b569f90cb8895
#
_cell.length_a   1.000
_cell.length_b   1.000
_cell.length_c   1.000
_cell.angle_alpha   90.00
_cell.angle_beta   90.00
_cell.angle_gamma   90.00
#
_symmetry.space_group_name_H-M   'P 1'
#
loop_
_entity.id
_entity.type
_entity.pdbx_description
1 polymer ?
#
loop_
_entity_poly.entity_id
_entity_poly.type
_entity_poly.pdbx_seq_one_letter_code
_entity_poly.pdbx_strand_id
1 'polypeptide(L)'
;MIPLMELPIEILQDNLFPFLPARDLLSLTCTSKFFLTLCTDDAVWKRKLLADFNYSGAGTARISGWKVIYRGLHKPKVYVWGETANARMGVVDLPKSSVYGQPFPLQLKFPSTSTRIVSIAAGGMSFYALDSEGSLHVWGTLDGNTPALSSDGYSEAGRPAYTPHKLLMPSPIRSISCGRLHASVLDSRNKVWTFVNWGRPFSINSPTLLDAASPPVQVECGWGFSSVLTASGNIYVWWPFSDPLARIIQENQQSMDSDPDKKAKPTEANEIPCATYSIDSLALTKLPPLPDLPALRKTGVDPEDNQEPPRIVQIAGLDKHLVGVTDQGHVLKFGVLADETQSLNGSWEYLHHFSDISHIRGHKVFNDGNNSLAAPDIMKITHVTGNFQHFVAYSTGSSSLVLIGEDSATAVTEPDIKPELQNRSVISVAIGDWHNAALTADGKVLTWGAFSSGALGLGDPAKLPPGAPGGYPNDGQRRRRPPQVDTPSPVRFDWGTKEPRDRFAFAITAAGWHTGALVMDLNPDGDEDDEYEMEEPDQPLDPHEYPLNPDGQGPPILPPFRIGIHRRGRGRGV
;
A
#
# COMPACT_ATOMS: atom_id res chain seq x y z
N MET A 1 13.56 37.67 -30.71
CA MET A 1 12.80 36.97 -29.67
C MET A 1 12.11 35.82 -30.37
N ILE A 2 12.44 34.58 -30.04
CA ILE A 2 11.81 33.40 -30.63
C ILE A 2 10.37 33.32 -30.09
N PRO A 3 9.34 33.27 -30.95
CA PRO A 3 7.97 33.09 -30.48
C PRO A 3 7.82 31.79 -29.69
N LEU A 4 7.01 31.80 -28.63
CA LEU A 4 6.81 30.64 -27.76
C LEU A 4 6.32 29.40 -28.53
N MET A 5 5.58 29.59 -29.60
CA MET A 5 5.09 28.51 -30.51
C MET A 5 6.16 27.85 -31.36
N GLU A 6 7.34 28.46 -31.48
CA GLU A 6 8.49 27.95 -32.25
C GLU A 6 9.49 27.18 -31.37
N LEU A 7 9.28 27.14 -30.06
CA LEU A 7 10.08 26.32 -29.16
C LEU A 7 9.74 24.82 -29.35
N PRO A 8 10.76 23.93 -29.23
CA PRO A 8 10.50 22.49 -29.19
C PRO A 8 9.46 22.12 -28.12
N ILE A 9 8.58 21.18 -28.47
CA ILE A 9 7.48 20.75 -27.59
C ILE A 9 8.02 20.24 -26.26
N GLU A 10 9.15 19.53 -26.29
CA GLU A 10 9.83 18.97 -25.13
C GLU A 10 10.27 20.08 -24.16
N ILE A 11 10.75 21.22 -24.68
CA ILE A 11 11.11 22.36 -23.83
C ILE A 11 9.88 22.97 -23.17
N LEU A 12 8.77 23.06 -23.89
CA LEU A 12 7.52 23.57 -23.34
C LEU A 12 6.98 22.62 -22.25
N GLN A 13 6.90 21.32 -22.54
CA GLN A 13 6.30 20.32 -21.65
C GLN A 13 7.19 19.96 -20.47
N ASP A 14 8.53 19.93 -20.65
CA ASP A 14 9.44 19.45 -19.63
C ASP A 14 10.03 20.56 -18.77
N ASN A 15 10.25 21.76 -19.35
CA ASN A 15 11.00 22.82 -18.71
C ASN A 15 10.20 24.12 -18.46
N LEU A 16 9.00 24.26 -19.02
CA LEU A 16 8.19 25.45 -18.82
C LEU A 16 6.87 25.16 -18.11
N PHE A 17 6.03 24.27 -18.66
CA PHE A 17 4.67 24.07 -18.18
C PHE A 17 4.59 23.53 -16.75
N PRO A 18 5.48 22.64 -16.26
CA PRO A 18 5.44 22.19 -14.86
C PRO A 18 5.63 23.33 -13.85
N PHE A 19 6.31 24.40 -14.22
CA PHE A 19 6.58 25.54 -13.35
C PHE A 19 5.52 26.64 -13.43
N LEU A 20 4.61 26.60 -14.42
CA LEU A 20 3.52 27.57 -14.50
C LEU A 20 2.42 27.24 -13.51
N PRO A 21 1.80 28.23 -12.84
CA PRO A 21 0.58 28.01 -12.08
C PRO A 21 -0.50 27.35 -12.95
N ALA A 22 -1.32 26.47 -12.37
CA ALA A 22 -2.38 25.78 -13.13
C ALA A 22 -3.35 26.75 -13.83
N ARG A 23 -3.61 27.91 -13.19
CA ARG A 23 -4.44 28.98 -13.77
C ARG A 23 -3.84 29.53 -15.07
N ASP A 24 -2.52 29.66 -15.14
CA ASP A 24 -1.84 30.19 -16.31
C ASP A 24 -1.81 29.16 -17.45
N LEU A 25 -1.62 27.86 -17.12
CA LEU A 25 -1.81 26.77 -18.07
C LEU A 25 -3.25 26.75 -18.65
N LEU A 26 -4.27 26.91 -17.80
CA LEU A 26 -5.64 27.00 -18.27
C LEU A 26 -5.88 28.23 -19.14
N SER A 27 -5.27 29.37 -18.82
CA SER A 27 -5.35 30.58 -19.66
C SER A 27 -4.69 30.36 -21.03
N LEU A 28 -3.54 29.66 -21.08
CA LEU A 28 -2.89 29.30 -22.34
C LEU A 28 -3.78 28.44 -23.24
N THR A 29 -4.62 27.53 -22.68
CA THR A 29 -5.54 26.72 -23.48
C THR A 29 -6.52 27.56 -24.29
N CYS A 30 -6.82 28.77 -23.85
CA CYS A 30 -7.76 29.69 -24.52
C CYS A 30 -7.09 30.52 -25.63
N THR A 31 -5.75 30.47 -25.76
CA THR A 31 -5.03 31.35 -26.72
C THR A 31 -4.91 30.76 -28.12
N SER A 32 -4.73 29.46 -28.25
CA SER A 32 -4.62 28.78 -29.56
C SER A 32 -4.88 27.28 -29.43
N LYS A 33 -5.21 26.62 -30.59
CA LYS A 33 -5.38 25.16 -30.66
C LYS A 33 -4.08 24.41 -30.29
N PHE A 34 -2.94 24.97 -30.63
CA PHE A 34 -1.62 24.41 -30.28
C PHE A 34 -1.46 24.30 -28.76
N PHE A 35 -1.67 25.39 -28.03
CA PHE A 35 -1.57 25.36 -26.57
C PHE A 35 -2.72 24.57 -25.92
N LEU A 36 -3.91 24.56 -26.50
CA LEU A 36 -4.99 23.69 -26.02
C LEU A 36 -4.53 22.23 -26.02
N THR A 37 -3.97 21.74 -27.12
CA THR A 37 -3.48 20.35 -27.21
C THR A 37 -2.37 20.08 -26.21
N LEU A 38 -1.35 20.95 -26.13
CA LEU A 38 -0.21 20.73 -25.23
C LEU A 38 -0.59 20.82 -23.74
N CYS A 39 -1.39 21.83 -23.34
CA CYS A 39 -1.77 22.01 -21.94
C CYS A 39 -2.86 21.03 -21.47
N THR A 40 -3.47 20.25 -22.36
CA THR A 40 -4.39 19.15 -22.02
C THR A 40 -3.71 17.78 -22.01
N ASP A 41 -2.44 17.72 -22.44
CA ASP A 41 -1.67 16.48 -22.46
C ASP A 41 -1.50 15.92 -21.03
N ASP A 42 -1.80 14.65 -20.86
CA ASP A 42 -1.69 13.93 -19.59
C ASP A 42 -0.26 13.92 -19.03
N ALA A 43 0.77 13.94 -19.89
CA ALA A 43 2.16 13.98 -19.43
C ALA A 43 2.49 15.28 -18.68
N VAL A 44 1.96 16.41 -19.14
CA VAL A 44 2.08 17.72 -18.45
C VAL A 44 1.45 17.66 -17.06
N TRP A 45 0.23 17.12 -16.97
CA TRP A 45 -0.47 17.03 -15.68
C TRP A 45 0.17 16.03 -14.73
N LYS A 46 0.74 14.93 -15.22
CA LYS A 46 1.53 14.00 -14.40
C LYS A 46 2.76 14.67 -13.79
N ARG A 47 3.52 15.46 -14.56
CA ARG A 47 4.65 16.24 -14.05
C ARG A 47 4.19 17.31 -13.06
N LYS A 48 3.08 17.97 -13.35
CA LYS A 48 2.49 18.98 -12.50
C LYS A 48 2.06 18.41 -11.14
N LEU A 49 1.50 17.21 -11.12
CA LEU A 49 1.15 16.47 -9.89
C LEU A 49 2.39 16.22 -9.02
N LEU A 50 3.49 15.82 -9.63
CA LEU A 50 4.73 15.60 -8.88
C LEU A 50 5.29 16.92 -8.33
N ALA A 51 5.28 17.99 -9.13
CA ALA A 51 5.83 19.28 -8.74
C ALA A 51 5.02 19.97 -7.64
N ASP A 52 3.67 19.97 -7.75
CA ASP A 52 2.81 20.74 -6.86
C ASP A 52 2.32 19.95 -5.64
N PHE A 53 2.26 18.61 -5.74
CA PHE A 53 1.66 17.75 -4.70
C PHE A 53 2.57 16.61 -4.24
N ASN A 54 3.81 16.51 -4.68
CA ASN A 54 4.68 15.36 -4.36
C ASN A 54 4.03 14.00 -4.75
N TYR A 55 3.14 14.01 -5.76
CA TYR A 55 2.39 12.83 -6.20
C TYR A 55 2.94 12.30 -7.51
N SER A 56 3.67 11.19 -7.45
CA SER A 56 4.29 10.57 -8.63
C SER A 56 3.33 9.66 -9.41
N GLY A 57 2.27 9.15 -8.75
CA GLY A 57 1.41 8.10 -9.28
C GLY A 57 2.08 6.73 -9.41
N ALA A 58 3.31 6.56 -8.93
CA ALA A 58 4.09 5.31 -9.06
C ALA A 58 3.48 4.12 -8.28
N GLY A 59 2.62 4.37 -7.29
CA GLY A 59 1.89 3.33 -6.57
C GLY A 59 0.73 2.71 -7.36
N THR A 60 0.46 3.17 -8.59
CA THR A 60 -0.63 2.67 -9.43
C THR A 60 -0.17 2.48 -10.88
N ALA A 61 -0.81 1.55 -11.58
CA ALA A 61 -0.63 1.34 -13.02
C ALA A 61 -1.45 2.34 -13.88
N ARG A 62 -1.78 3.52 -13.34
CA ARG A 62 -2.53 4.56 -14.05
C ARG A 62 -1.73 5.11 -15.22
N ILE A 63 -2.33 5.14 -16.40
CA ILE A 63 -1.71 5.64 -17.63
C ILE A 63 -2.34 6.94 -18.13
N SER A 64 -3.51 7.33 -17.64
CA SER A 64 -4.25 8.50 -18.13
C SER A 64 -5.15 9.12 -17.04
N GLY A 65 -5.76 10.29 -17.35
CA GLY A 65 -6.67 10.98 -16.44
C GLY A 65 -5.96 11.80 -15.37
N TRP A 66 -4.70 12.15 -15.54
CA TRP A 66 -3.88 12.87 -14.58
C TRP A 66 -4.43 14.26 -14.23
N LYS A 67 -5.07 14.93 -15.19
CA LYS A 67 -5.74 16.21 -14.94
C LYS A 67 -6.90 16.11 -13.94
N VAL A 68 -7.66 15.00 -13.98
CA VAL A 68 -8.73 14.74 -13.01
C VAL A 68 -8.17 14.58 -11.61
N ILE A 69 -7.08 13.79 -11.47
CA ILE A 69 -6.38 13.63 -10.20
C ILE A 69 -5.86 14.97 -9.68
N TYR A 70 -5.25 15.79 -10.55
CA TYR A 70 -4.72 17.10 -10.17
C TYR A 70 -5.82 18.01 -9.56
N ARG A 71 -7.01 18.03 -10.18
CA ARG A 71 -8.16 18.80 -9.65
C ARG A 71 -8.63 18.26 -8.30
N GLY A 72 -8.71 16.94 -8.13
CA GLY A 72 -9.20 16.31 -6.91
C GLY A 72 -8.25 16.42 -5.72
N LEU A 73 -6.93 16.50 -5.96
CA LEU A 73 -5.93 16.60 -4.89
C LEU A 73 -5.94 17.93 -4.11
N HIS A 74 -6.78 18.88 -4.48
CA HIS A 74 -6.97 20.09 -3.66
C HIS A 74 -7.71 19.80 -2.35
N LYS A 75 -8.62 18.80 -2.32
CA LYS A 75 -9.38 18.39 -1.14
C LYS A 75 -9.50 16.85 -1.07
N PRO A 76 -8.39 16.10 -0.93
CA PRO A 76 -8.45 14.65 -0.82
C PRO A 76 -9.02 14.27 0.55
N LYS A 77 -9.83 13.20 0.57
CA LYS A 77 -10.40 12.62 1.79
C LYS A 77 -9.77 11.26 2.04
N VAL A 78 -9.45 10.97 3.29
CA VAL A 78 -8.92 9.67 3.73
C VAL A 78 -10.05 8.86 4.32
N TYR A 79 -10.21 7.62 3.89
CA TYR A 79 -11.15 6.67 4.44
C TYR A 79 -10.44 5.44 4.97
N VAL A 80 -10.89 4.93 6.11
CA VAL A 80 -10.37 3.73 6.78
C VAL A 80 -11.51 2.85 7.23
N TRP A 81 -11.33 1.51 7.23
CA TRP A 81 -12.31 0.55 7.72
C TRP A 81 -11.65 -0.79 8.06
N GLY A 82 -12.35 -1.66 8.78
CA GLY A 82 -11.87 -2.96 9.22
C GLY A 82 -11.67 -3.05 10.72
N GLU A 83 -10.61 -3.72 11.15
CA GLU A 83 -10.26 -3.96 12.55
C GLU A 83 -10.03 -2.68 13.33
N THR A 84 -10.68 -2.57 14.50
CA THR A 84 -10.64 -1.37 15.35
C THR A 84 -9.60 -1.43 16.47
N ALA A 85 -9.08 -2.62 16.79
CA ALA A 85 -8.04 -2.78 17.80
C ALA A 85 -6.75 -2.01 17.41
N ASN A 86 -5.92 -1.73 18.42
CA ASN A 86 -4.62 -1.05 18.23
C ASN A 86 -4.74 0.38 17.64
N ALA A 87 -5.85 1.06 17.87
CA ALA A 87 -6.11 2.42 17.34
C ALA A 87 -6.04 2.54 15.80
N ARG A 88 -6.23 1.43 15.04
CA ARG A 88 -6.08 1.39 13.57
C ARG A 88 -6.99 2.36 12.82
N MET A 89 -8.15 2.69 13.39
CA MET A 89 -9.07 3.63 12.72
C MET A 89 -8.63 5.10 12.82
N GLY A 90 -7.70 5.44 13.71
CA GLY A 90 -7.27 6.83 13.90
C GLY A 90 -8.37 7.77 14.41
N VAL A 91 -9.44 7.21 14.97
CA VAL A 91 -10.63 7.92 15.48
C VAL A 91 -10.92 7.42 16.89
N VAL A 92 -11.15 8.34 17.83
CA VAL A 92 -11.42 8.01 19.24
C VAL A 92 -12.84 7.46 19.40
N ASP A 93 -13.83 8.15 18.82
CA ASP A 93 -15.24 7.79 18.90
C ASP A 93 -15.68 7.10 17.60
N LEU A 94 -15.82 5.77 17.67
CA LEU A 94 -16.22 4.97 16.53
C LEU A 94 -17.74 4.80 16.48
N PRO A 95 -18.35 4.77 15.29
CA PRO A 95 -19.75 4.44 15.10
C PRO A 95 -20.04 3.04 15.66
N LYS A 96 -21.20 2.87 16.31
CA LYS A 96 -21.64 1.55 16.77
C LYS A 96 -21.98 0.65 15.58
N SER A 97 -21.50 -0.58 15.61
CA SER A 97 -21.77 -1.63 14.62
C SER A 97 -22.36 -2.87 15.31
N SER A 98 -23.16 -3.67 14.60
CA SER A 98 -23.68 -4.95 15.07
C SER A 98 -22.64 -6.07 15.02
N VAL A 99 -21.49 -5.82 14.39
CA VAL A 99 -20.38 -6.76 14.22
C VAL A 99 -19.10 -6.16 14.75
N TYR A 100 -18.12 -7.03 15.03
CA TYR A 100 -16.80 -6.59 15.43
C TYR A 100 -16.09 -5.89 14.26
N GLY A 101 -15.46 -4.75 14.54
CA GLY A 101 -14.78 -3.92 13.56
C GLY A 101 -15.66 -2.82 12.94
N GLN A 102 -15.10 -2.10 11.99
CA GLN A 102 -15.73 -1.03 11.22
C GLN A 102 -16.08 -1.54 9.82
N PRO A 103 -17.33 -1.93 9.56
CA PRO A 103 -17.68 -2.65 8.33
C PRO A 103 -17.96 -1.74 7.11
N PHE A 104 -17.82 -0.44 7.24
CA PHE A 104 -17.98 0.53 6.15
C PHE A 104 -16.91 1.61 6.23
N PRO A 105 -16.53 2.25 5.10
CA PRO A 105 -15.54 3.31 5.07
C PRO A 105 -15.89 4.47 6.00
N LEU A 106 -14.99 4.80 6.90
CA LEU A 106 -15.07 5.92 7.83
C LEU A 106 -14.09 7.01 7.39
N GLN A 107 -14.58 8.23 7.22
CA GLN A 107 -13.71 9.35 6.87
C GLN A 107 -12.85 9.75 8.06
N LEU A 108 -11.54 9.77 7.87
CA LEU A 108 -10.56 10.22 8.85
C LEU A 108 -10.30 11.71 8.70
N LYS A 109 -10.40 12.45 9.79
CA LYS A 109 -10.07 13.89 9.83
C LYS A 109 -8.64 14.08 10.34
N PHE A 110 -7.90 14.96 9.71
CA PHE A 110 -6.55 15.35 10.15
C PHE A 110 -6.61 16.61 11.02
N PRO A 111 -5.64 16.82 11.94
CA PRO A 111 -5.65 17.99 12.82
C PRO A 111 -5.69 19.33 12.08
N SER A 112 -5.04 19.41 10.91
CA SER A 112 -5.09 20.59 10.05
C SER A 112 -5.94 20.33 8.80
N THR A 113 -6.88 21.22 8.51
CA THR A 113 -7.70 21.18 7.29
C THR A 113 -6.91 21.48 6.02
N SER A 114 -5.69 22.03 6.13
CA SER A 114 -4.79 22.26 4.99
C SER A 114 -3.99 21.01 4.59
N THR A 115 -4.01 19.95 5.41
CA THR A 115 -3.28 18.71 5.12
C THR A 115 -3.88 18.00 3.91
N ARG A 116 -3.08 17.83 2.85
CA ARG A 116 -3.48 17.15 1.62
C ARG A 116 -2.76 15.82 1.52
N ILE A 117 -3.43 14.75 1.90
CA ILE A 117 -2.86 13.40 1.83
C ILE A 117 -2.85 12.92 0.37
N VAL A 118 -1.69 12.50 -0.10
CA VAL A 118 -1.45 12.07 -1.50
C VAL A 118 -1.07 10.60 -1.61
N SER A 119 -0.63 9.97 -0.51
CA SER A 119 -0.33 8.55 -0.47
C SER A 119 -0.72 7.97 0.88
N ILE A 120 -1.11 6.70 0.90
CA ILE A 120 -1.46 5.95 2.12
C ILE A 120 -0.89 4.54 2.03
N ALA A 121 -0.32 4.05 3.14
CA ALA A 121 0.18 2.69 3.27
C ALA A 121 -0.30 2.08 4.59
N ALA A 122 -0.81 0.85 4.53
CA ALA A 122 -1.21 0.07 5.69
C ALA A 122 -0.06 -0.85 6.13
N GLY A 123 0.25 -0.84 7.42
CA GLY A 123 1.10 -1.84 8.07
C GLY A 123 0.28 -2.87 8.81
N GLY A 124 0.89 -3.78 9.54
CA GLY A 124 0.17 -4.85 10.25
C GLY A 124 -0.90 -4.34 11.24
N MET A 125 -0.63 -3.25 11.96
CA MET A 125 -1.52 -2.69 12.98
C MET A 125 -1.55 -1.15 12.94
N SER A 126 -1.09 -0.54 11.87
CA SER A 126 -0.94 0.91 11.73
C SER A 126 -1.16 1.37 10.30
N PHE A 127 -1.30 2.67 10.14
CA PHE A 127 -1.27 3.34 8.85
C PHE A 127 -0.19 4.42 8.83
N TYR A 128 0.31 4.64 7.65
CA TYR A 128 1.15 5.77 7.28
C TYR A 128 0.50 6.54 6.13
N ALA A 129 0.55 7.84 6.19
CA ALA A 129 0.07 8.70 5.11
C ALA A 129 1.14 9.76 4.80
N LEU A 130 1.26 10.10 3.52
CA LEU A 130 2.16 11.12 3.02
C LEU A 130 1.33 12.29 2.53
N ASP A 131 1.67 13.50 2.98
CA ASP A 131 1.03 14.71 2.46
C ASP A 131 1.79 15.30 1.26
N SER A 132 1.18 16.30 0.64
CA SER A 132 1.73 16.99 -0.53
C SER A 132 3.06 17.72 -0.26
N GLU A 133 3.42 17.97 1.00
CA GLU A 133 4.66 18.62 1.40
C GLU A 133 5.77 17.62 1.72
N GLY A 134 5.46 16.32 1.66
CA GLY A 134 6.39 15.25 2.03
C GLY A 134 6.44 14.97 3.52
N SER A 135 5.45 15.45 4.29
CA SER A 135 5.35 15.11 5.71
C SER A 135 4.67 13.76 5.89
N LEU A 136 5.16 12.99 6.86
CA LEU A 136 4.67 11.67 7.19
C LEU A 136 3.70 11.76 8.36
N HIS A 137 2.50 11.19 8.20
CA HIS A 137 1.48 11.07 9.23
C HIS A 137 1.27 9.60 9.59
N VAL A 138 1.06 9.29 10.88
CA VAL A 138 0.88 7.92 11.38
C VAL A 138 -0.27 7.83 12.36
N TRP A 139 -0.94 6.68 12.38
CA TRP A 139 -1.91 6.30 13.41
C TRP A 139 -1.97 4.78 13.54
N GLY A 140 -2.63 4.31 14.62
CA GLY A 140 -2.60 2.89 14.98
C GLY A 140 -1.48 2.57 15.96
N THR A 141 -0.92 1.38 15.88
CA THR A 141 0.19 0.92 16.72
C THR A 141 1.21 0.21 15.84
N LEU A 142 2.47 0.61 15.89
CA LEU A 142 3.49 0.00 15.02
C LEU A 142 3.73 -1.48 15.37
N ASP A 143 3.84 -1.79 16.67
CA ASP A 143 3.85 -3.16 17.18
C ASP A 143 2.78 -3.32 18.28
N GLY A 144 1.63 -3.85 17.91
CA GLY A 144 0.54 -4.11 18.88
C GLY A 144 0.74 -5.35 19.73
N ASN A 145 1.83 -6.11 19.55
CA ASN A 145 2.14 -7.28 20.38
C ASN A 145 2.96 -6.91 21.61
N THR A 146 3.70 -5.80 21.56
CA THR A 146 4.58 -5.33 22.64
C THR A 146 3.96 -4.10 23.30
N PRO A 147 3.56 -4.16 24.58
CA PRO A 147 3.03 -2.98 25.28
C PRO A 147 4.15 -1.96 25.53
N ALA A 148 3.85 -0.67 25.38
CA ALA A 148 4.73 0.41 25.82
C ALA A 148 4.69 0.50 27.34
N LEU A 149 5.81 0.24 28.00
CA LEU A 149 5.87 0.09 29.47
C LEU A 149 6.51 1.26 30.20
N SER A 150 7.48 1.92 29.58
CA SER A 150 8.38 2.83 30.31
C SER A 150 8.40 4.26 29.78
N SER A 151 7.92 4.50 28.59
CA SER A 151 7.95 5.82 27.93
C SER A 151 6.54 6.39 27.73
N ASP A 152 6.39 7.68 27.97
CA ASP A 152 5.22 8.46 27.62
C ASP A 152 5.27 9.00 26.17
N GLY A 153 6.37 8.72 25.44
CA GLY A 153 6.62 9.09 24.04
C GLY A 153 6.57 7.91 23.08
N TYR A 154 6.87 8.17 21.83
CA TYR A 154 6.85 7.20 20.73
C TYR A 154 8.22 6.56 20.45
N SER A 155 9.11 6.55 21.43
CA SER A 155 10.37 5.79 21.40
C SER A 155 10.18 4.28 21.60
N GLU A 156 8.97 3.85 21.98
CA GLU A 156 8.58 2.44 22.12
C GLU A 156 7.58 2.05 21.02
N ALA A 157 7.75 0.84 20.47
CA ALA A 157 6.99 0.36 19.33
C ALA A 157 5.49 0.14 19.61
N GLY A 158 5.16 -0.29 20.83
CA GLY A 158 3.81 -0.67 21.24
C GLY A 158 2.90 0.50 21.67
N ARG A 159 3.32 1.75 21.49
CA ARG A 159 2.51 2.90 21.86
C ARG A 159 1.48 3.24 20.81
N PRO A 160 0.15 3.24 21.12
CA PRO A 160 -0.88 3.56 20.15
C PRO A 160 -0.98 5.07 19.87
N ALA A 161 -1.16 5.44 18.60
CA ALA A 161 -1.58 6.77 18.16
C ALA A 161 -3.08 6.70 17.81
N TYR A 162 -3.93 7.21 18.68
CA TYR A 162 -5.39 7.14 18.53
C TYR A 162 -5.94 8.09 17.46
N THR A 163 -5.15 9.10 17.08
CA THR A 163 -5.45 10.07 16.03
C THR A 163 -4.21 10.25 15.15
N PRO A 164 -4.32 10.78 13.93
CA PRO A 164 -3.15 11.05 13.09
C PRO A 164 -2.14 11.97 13.78
N HIS A 165 -0.87 11.55 13.79
CA HIS A 165 0.27 12.32 14.28
C HIS A 165 1.26 12.53 13.15
N LYS A 166 1.78 13.75 13.04
CA LYS A 166 2.83 14.10 12.08
C LYS A 166 4.20 13.73 12.64
N LEU A 167 5.01 13.00 11.87
CA LEU A 167 6.39 12.71 12.21
C LEU A 167 7.32 13.85 11.73
N LEU A 168 8.09 14.44 12.65
CA LEU A 168 9.06 15.48 12.31
C LEU A 168 10.35 14.83 11.81
N MET A 169 10.40 14.55 10.51
CA MET A 169 11.56 13.97 9.82
C MET A 169 12.54 15.05 9.36
N PRO A 170 13.86 14.71 9.22
CA PRO A 170 14.89 15.69 8.81
C PRO A 170 14.81 16.10 7.33
N SER A 171 14.05 15.41 6.51
CA SER A 171 13.82 15.71 5.09
C SER A 171 12.44 15.20 4.63
N PRO A 172 11.85 15.85 3.62
CA PRO A 172 10.58 15.41 3.05
C PRO A 172 10.65 13.96 2.54
N ILE A 173 9.59 13.21 2.74
CA ILE A 173 9.45 11.81 2.30
C ILE A 173 8.76 11.78 0.94
N ARG A 174 9.14 10.81 0.08
CA ARG A 174 8.56 10.62 -1.25
C ARG A 174 7.91 9.26 -1.47
N SER A 175 8.27 8.24 -0.68
CA SER A 175 7.60 6.93 -0.75
C SER A 175 7.66 6.18 0.59
N ILE A 176 6.71 5.28 0.79
CA ILE A 176 6.50 4.52 2.02
C ILE A 176 6.23 3.07 1.64
N SER A 177 6.83 2.14 2.38
CA SER A 177 6.41 0.75 2.42
C SER A 177 6.33 0.27 3.86
N CYS A 178 5.31 -0.55 4.16
CA CYS A 178 5.03 -1.03 5.51
C CYS A 178 5.08 -2.55 5.56
N GLY A 179 5.83 -3.07 6.53
CA GLY A 179 5.78 -4.47 6.92
C GLY A 179 4.80 -4.70 8.08
N ARG A 180 4.94 -5.83 8.77
CA ARG A 180 4.06 -6.15 9.90
C ARG A 180 4.32 -5.26 11.12
N LEU A 181 5.58 -5.14 11.54
CA LEU A 181 5.99 -4.47 12.79
C LEU A 181 7.00 -3.34 12.54
N HIS A 182 7.21 -2.97 11.29
CA HIS A 182 8.15 -1.94 10.87
C HIS A 182 7.67 -1.27 9.59
N ALA A 183 8.33 -0.19 9.24
CA ALA A 183 8.15 0.46 7.95
C ALA A 183 9.48 1.03 7.45
N SER A 184 9.60 1.18 6.14
CA SER A 184 10.72 1.88 5.52
C SER A 184 10.22 2.95 4.58
N VAL A 185 10.92 4.08 4.54
CA VAL A 185 10.57 5.21 3.69
C VAL A 185 11.79 5.70 2.93
N LEU A 186 11.54 6.31 1.80
CA LEU A 186 12.56 6.95 0.98
C LEU A 186 12.32 8.45 0.98
N ASP A 187 13.34 9.23 1.37
CA ASP A 187 13.22 10.67 1.40
C ASP A 187 13.58 11.33 0.06
N SER A 188 13.39 12.64 -0.03
CA SER A 188 13.68 13.46 -1.21
C SER A 188 15.16 13.49 -1.61
N ARG A 189 16.06 13.06 -0.71
CA ARG A 189 17.51 12.96 -0.93
C ARG A 189 17.96 11.53 -1.24
N ASN A 190 17.02 10.61 -1.53
CA ASN A 190 17.26 9.19 -1.75
C ASN A 190 17.80 8.43 -0.51
N LYS A 191 17.68 9.02 0.68
CA LYS A 191 18.07 8.34 1.92
C LYS A 191 16.93 7.42 2.39
N VAL A 192 17.29 6.21 2.77
CA VAL A 192 16.35 5.20 3.30
C VAL A 192 16.31 5.30 4.81
N TRP A 193 15.09 5.40 5.35
CA TRP A 193 14.82 5.39 6.79
C TRP A 193 13.98 4.16 7.15
N THR A 194 14.29 3.52 8.27
CA THR A 194 13.53 2.38 8.79
C THR A 194 13.01 2.69 10.19
N PHE A 195 11.75 2.36 10.42
CA PHE A 195 11.01 2.56 11.67
C PHE A 195 10.76 1.21 12.34
N VAL A 196 11.27 1.01 13.54
CA VAL A 196 10.86 -0.05 14.46
C VAL A 196 10.08 0.52 15.66
N ASN A 197 10.06 1.81 15.78
CA ASN A 197 9.16 2.69 16.56
C ASN A 197 9.10 4.04 15.82
N TRP A 198 8.08 4.84 16.08
CA TRP A 198 7.90 6.08 15.32
C TRP A 198 8.84 7.21 15.74
N GLY A 199 9.30 7.19 16.99
CA GLY A 199 10.09 8.29 17.53
C GLY A 199 11.58 8.21 17.27
N ARG A 200 12.11 7.04 16.88
CA ARG A 200 13.55 6.81 16.68
C ARG A 200 13.85 6.05 15.40
N PRO A 201 13.50 6.60 14.23
CA PRO A 201 13.85 5.98 12.96
C PRO A 201 15.36 6.03 12.73
N PHE A 202 15.88 5.02 12.05
CA PHE A 202 17.28 4.94 11.68
C PHE A 202 17.47 4.87 10.17
N SER A 203 18.65 5.32 9.73
CA SER A 203 19.11 5.13 8.37
C SER A 203 20.35 4.26 8.32
N ILE A 204 20.51 3.51 7.24
CA ILE A 204 21.72 2.73 6.98
C ILE A 204 22.59 3.54 6.02
N ASN A 205 23.77 3.94 6.49
CA ASN A 205 24.76 4.60 5.65
C ASN A 205 25.63 3.51 5.00
N SER A 206 25.22 3.11 3.79
CA SER A 206 25.97 2.16 2.97
C SER A 206 26.48 2.89 1.72
N PRO A 207 27.75 2.69 1.32
CA PRO A 207 28.26 3.24 0.05
C PRO A 207 27.36 2.86 -1.15
N THR A 208 26.75 1.69 -1.11
CA THR A 208 25.86 1.18 -2.15
C THR A 208 24.56 2.00 -2.28
N LEU A 209 23.98 2.46 -1.15
CA LEU A 209 22.78 3.28 -1.16
C LEU A 209 23.07 4.76 -1.47
N LEU A 210 24.33 5.17 -1.32
CA LEU A 210 24.80 6.54 -1.60
C LEU A 210 25.34 6.69 -3.03
N ASP A 211 25.36 5.61 -3.82
CA ASP A 211 25.84 5.66 -5.21
C ASP A 211 24.89 6.49 -6.10
N ALA A 212 25.36 7.65 -6.51
CA ALA A 212 24.61 8.55 -7.39
C ALA A 212 24.36 7.98 -8.79
N ALA A 213 25.15 7.01 -9.25
CA ALA A 213 24.94 6.35 -10.54
C ALA A 213 23.79 5.33 -10.49
N SER A 214 23.47 4.82 -9.31
CA SER A 214 22.37 3.86 -9.11
C SER A 214 21.59 4.14 -7.81
N PRO A 215 20.89 5.28 -7.73
CA PRO A 215 20.19 5.68 -6.52
C PRO A 215 19.03 4.75 -6.19
N PRO A 216 18.61 4.66 -4.92
CA PRO A 216 17.36 4.02 -4.51
C PRO A 216 16.15 4.60 -5.24
N VAL A 217 15.31 3.72 -5.82
CA VAL A 217 14.08 4.12 -6.54
C VAL A 217 12.82 3.60 -5.86
N GLN A 218 12.89 2.48 -5.16
CA GLN A 218 11.78 1.90 -4.39
C GLN A 218 12.31 1.31 -3.09
N VAL A 219 11.58 1.51 -2.00
CA VAL A 219 11.69 0.73 -0.76
C VAL A 219 10.52 -0.22 -0.67
N GLU A 220 10.76 -1.44 -0.16
CA GLU A 220 9.72 -2.43 0.00
C GLU A 220 9.95 -3.24 1.28
N CYS A 221 8.89 -3.42 2.05
CA CYS A 221 8.90 -4.20 3.28
C CYS A 221 8.18 -5.53 3.06
N GLY A 222 8.83 -6.63 3.43
CA GLY A 222 8.14 -7.87 3.70
C GLY A 222 7.67 -7.94 5.15
N TRP A 223 7.32 -9.13 5.61
CA TRP A 223 6.83 -9.30 6.98
C TRP A 223 7.86 -8.92 8.05
N GLY A 224 9.10 -9.41 7.92
CA GLY A 224 10.19 -9.17 8.87
C GLY A 224 11.47 -8.58 8.25
N PHE A 225 11.48 -8.25 6.97
CA PHE A 225 12.62 -7.68 6.26
C PHE A 225 12.22 -6.40 5.54
N SER A 226 13.21 -5.57 5.25
CA SER A 226 13.10 -4.44 4.33
C SER A 226 14.03 -4.64 3.16
N SER A 227 13.66 -4.09 2.03
CA SER A 227 14.48 -4.11 0.81
C SER A 227 14.46 -2.77 0.09
N VAL A 228 15.46 -2.56 -0.73
CA VAL A 228 15.56 -1.40 -1.62
C VAL A 228 15.94 -1.85 -3.01
N LEU A 229 15.21 -1.35 -3.98
CA LEU A 229 15.53 -1.46 -5.40
C LEU A 229 16.25 -0.19 -5.84
N THR A 230 17.35 -0.35 -6.56
CA THR A 230 18.10 0.77 -7.14
C THR A 230 17.79 0.94 -8.63
N ALA A 231 18.15 2.09 -9.19
CA ALA A 231 17.91 2.42 -10.60
C ALA A 231 18.57 1.44 -11.58
N SER A 232 19.64 0.75 -11.17
CA SER A 232 20.27 -0.30 -11.97
C SER A 232 19.59 -1.66 -11.90
N GLY A 233 18.49 -1.79 -11.13
CA GLY A 233 17.79 -3.07 -10.92
C GLY A 233 18.40 -3.96 -9.84
N ASN A 234 19.44 -3.50 -9.10
CA ASN A 234 19.98 -4.23 -7.96
C ASN A 234 19.07 -4.11 -6.75
N ILE A 235 18.95 -5.18 -5.96
CA ILE A 235 18.13 -5.25 -4.76
C ILE A 235 19.03 -5.55 -3.57
N TYR A 236 18.85 -4.76 -2.49
CA TYR A 236 19.55 -4.93 -1.22
C TYR A 236 18.53 -5.14 -0.11
N VAL A 237 18.82 -6.04 0.84
CA VAL A 237 17.89 -6.48 1.89
C VAL A 237 18.56 -6.36 3.26
N TRP A 238 17.75 -6.06 4.30
CA TRP A 238 18.13 -6.06 5.71
C TRP A 238 16.97 -6.51 6.60
N TRP A 239 17.31 -7.03 7.80
CA TRP A 239 16.36 -7.61 8.75
C TRP A 239 16.41 -6.87 10.08
N PRO A 240 15.51 -5.90 10.34
CA PRO A 240 15.53 -5.08 11.56
C PRO A 240 15.39 -5.88 12.87
N PHE A 241 14.81 -7.09 12.79
CA PHE A 241 14.51 -7.93 13.94
C PHE A 241 15.45 -9.14 14.09
N SER A 242 16.47 -9.25 13.24
CA SER A 242 17.47 -10.34 13.28
C SER A 242 18.86 -9.79 13.59
N ASP A 243 19.67 -10.59 14.31
CA ASP A 243 21.08 -10.25 14.55
C ASP A 243 21.89 -10.31 13.23
N PRO A 244 22.86 -9.43 13.05
CA PRO A 244 23.41 -8.48 14.04
C PRO A 244 22.63 -7.15 14.14
N LEU A 245 21.75 -6.80 13.19
CA LEU A 245 21.10 -5.48 13.11
C LEU A 245 20.18 -5.21 14.32
N ALA A 246 19.41 -6.20 14.76
CA ALA A 246 18.54 -6.05 15.94
C ALA A 246 19.31 -5.61 17.18
N ARG A 247 20.49 -6.18 17.42
CA ARG A 247 21.35 -5.79 18.54
C ARG A 247 21.90 -4.37 18.39
N ILE A 248 22.34 -3.99 17.20
CA ILE A 248 22.82 -2.62 16.92
C ILE A 248 21.70 -1.60 17.16
N ILE A 249 20.49 -1.89 16.71
CA ILE A 249 19.31 -1.04 16.95
C ILE A 249 19.05 -0.90 18.46
N GLN A 250 19.06 -2.02 19.18
CA GLN A 250 18.82 -2.03 20.63
C GLN A 250 19.87 -1.21 21.39
N GLU A 251 21.16 -1.37 21.08
CA GLU A 251 22.25 -0.62 21.69
C GLU A 251 22.11 0.91 21.47
N ASN A 252 21.79 1.31 20.22
CA ASN A 252 21.57 2.72 19.91
C ASN A 252 20.35 3.28 20.67
N GLN A 253 19.23 2.55 20.71
CA GLN A 253 18.04 3.01 21.41
C GLN A 253 18.24 3.11 22.92
N GLN A 254 18.94 2.14 23.55
CA GLN A 254 19.32 2.19 24.95
C GLN A 254 20.22 3.39 25.28
N SER A 255 21.14 3.75 24.42
CA SER A 255 21.96 4.95 24.60
C SER A 255 21.16 6.26 24.63
N MET A 256 20.00 6.28 23.96
CA MET A 256 19.09 7.43 23.93
C MET A 256 18.13 7.48 25.13
N ASP A 257 17.95 6.40 25.89
CA ASP A 257 16.93 6.33 26.95
C ASP A 257 17.20 7.27 28.12
N SER A 258 18.45 7.65 28.34
CA SER A 258 18.85 8.61 29.37
C SER A 258 18.49 10.08 29.03
N ASP A 259 18.17 10.37 27.77
CA ASP A 259 17.84 11.70 27.27
C ASP A 259 16.30 11.86 27.16
N PRO A 260 15.67 12.74 28.00
CA PRO A 260 14.22 12.95 27.96
C PRO A 260 13.72 13.45 26.60
N ASP A 261 14.52 14.22 25.87
CA ASP A 261 14.13 14.79 24.57
C ASP A 261 14.07 13.71 23.47
N LYS A 262 14.80 12.61 23.66
CA LYS A 262 14.80 11.46 22.73
C LYS A 262 13.68 10.46 23.00
N LYS A 263 12.78 10.71 23.94
CA LYS A 263 11.58 9.90 24.17
C LYS A 263 10.47 10.17 23.16
N ALA A 264 10.65 11.14 22.27
CA ALA A 264 9.72 11.49 21.20
C ALA A 264 8.27 11.71 21.72
N LYS A 265 8.12 12.59 22.70
CA LYS A 265 6.81 12.97 23.25
C LYS A 265 6.05 13.79 22.21
N PRO A 266 4.76 13.49 21.97
CA PRO A 266 3.97 14.28 21.03
C PRO A 266 3.79 15.72 21.56
N THR A 267 3.80 16.68 20.65
CA THR A 267 3.45 18.06 20.92
C THR A 267 1.93 18.24 21.04
N GLU A 268 1.49 19.41 21.50
CA GLU A 268 0.05 19.77 21.50
C GLU A 268 -0.57 19.82 20.09
N ALA A 269 0.26 19.98 19.05
CA ALA A 269 -0.13 19.97 17.66
C ALA A 269 -0.22 18.54 17.05
N ASN A 270 -0.13 17.48 17.86
CA ASN A 270 -0.04 16.10 17.43
C ASN A 270 1.18 15.80 16.52
N GLU A 271 2.32 16.42 16.82
CA GLU A 271 3.58 16.16 16.12
C GLU A 271 4.51 15.32 17.00
N ILE A 272 5.17 14.34 16.41
CA ILE A 272 6.15 13.47 17.06
C ILE A 272 7.55 13.92 16.63
N PRO A 273 8.36 14.50 17.54
CA PRO A 273 9.75 14.85 17.25
C PRO A 273 10.59 13.58 17.12
N CYS A 274 11.06 13.27 15.93
CA CYS A 274 11.85 12.07 15.67
C CYS A 274 13.31 12.27 16.05
N ALA A 275 13.82 11.46 17.01
CA ALA A 275 15.23 11.37 17.34
C ALA A 275 15.94 10.39 16.40
N THR A 276 16.36 10.87 15.23
CA THR A 276 16.96 10.04 14.18
C THR A 276 18.42 9.68 14.47
N TYR A 277 18.86 8.51 13.98
CA TYR A 277 20.26 8.09 14.04
C TYR A 277 20.66 7.32 12.77
N SER A 278 21.97 7.10 12.59
CA SER A 278 22.53 6.39 11.44
C SER A 278 23.31 5.18 11.90
N ILE A 279 23.27 4.12 11.12
CA ILE A 279 24.06 2.89 11.29
C ILE A 279 25.08 2.83 10.16
N ASP A 280 26.35 3.00 10.50
CA ASP A 280 27.43 3.24 9.53
C ASP A 280 28.19 1.98 9.08
N SER A 281 28.00 0.86 9.76
CA SER A 281 28.88 -0.31 9.57
C SER A 281 28.14 -1.57 9.09
N LEU A 282 26.89 -1.44 8.64
CA LEU A 282 26.12 -2.58 8.18
C LEU A 282 26.35 -2.83 6.68
N ALA A 283 26.86 -4.02 6.35
CA ALA A 283 26.84 -4.50 4.98
C ALA A 283 25.43 -4.97 4.63
N LEU A 284 24.82 -4.41 3.60
CA LEU A 284 23.54 -4.86 3.10
C LEU A 284 23.69 -6.12 2.25
N THR A 285 22.79 -7.07 2.41
CA THR A 285 22.75 -8.28 1.59
C THR A 285 22.25 -7.95 0.20
N LYS A 286 23.09 -8.10 -0.82
CA LYS A 286 22.70 -7.96 -2.22
C LYS A 286 22.12 -9.27 -2.72
N LEU A 287 20.93 -9.23 -3.34
CA LEU A 287 20.35 -10.39 -4.00
C LEU A 287 21.14 -10.76 -5.28
N PRO A 288 21.21 -12.05 -5.63
CA PRO A 288 21.92 -12.49 -6.83
C PRO A 288 21.29 -11.90 -8.11
N PRO A 289 22.07 -11.85 -9.21
CA PRO A 289 21.55 -11.42 -10.51
C PRO A 289 20.43 -12.33 -10.99
N LEU A 290 19.62 -11.81 -11.91
CA LEU A 290 18.56 -12.59 -12.56
C LEU A 290 19.14 -13.78 -13.33
N PRO A 291 18.43 -14.92 -13.41
CA PRO A 291 18.76 -15.99 -14.32
C PRO A 291 18.57 -15.56 -15.79
N ASP A 292 19.03 -16.37 -16.70
CA ASP A 292 18.68 -16.19 -18.11
C ASP A 292 17.17 -16.32 -18.32
N LEU A 293 16.55 -15.30 -18.92
CA LEU A 293 15.12 -15.23 -19.14
C LEU A 293 14.77 -15.35 -20.63
N PRO A 294 13.70 -16.08 -20.99
CA PRO A 294 13.28 -16.20 -22.37
C PRO A 294 12.69 -14.88 -22.90
N ALA A 295 12.85 -14.60 -24.17
CA ALA A 295 12.15 -13.47 -24.79
C ALA A 295 10.63 -13.67 -24.74
N LEU A 296 9.91 -12.69 -24.19
CA LEU A 296 8.46 -12.70 -24.15
C LEU A 296 7.88 -12.30 -25.52
N ARG A 297 6.79 -12.97 -25.90
CA ARG A 297 6.09 -12.72 -27.17
C ARG A 297 4.84 -11.86 -26.94
N LYS A 298 4.45 -11.11 -27.96
CA LYS A 298 3.20 -10.32 -27.94
C LYS A 298 3.09 -9.38 -26.75
N THR A 299 4.18 -8.71 -26.39
CA THR A 299 4.21 -7.74 -25.28
C THR A 299 3.63 -6.37 -25.66
N GLY A 300 3.38 -6.14 -26.97
CA GLY A 300 3.01 -4.82 -27.51
C GLY A 300 4.19 -3.85 -27.62
N VAL A 301 5.41 -4.32 -27.38
CA VAL A 301 6.67 -3.60 -27.56
C VAL A 301 7.40 -4.19 -28.75
N ASP A 302 8.04 -3.36 -29.57
CA ASP A 302 8.81 -3.84 -30.70
C ASP A 302 10.00 -4.68 -30.17
N PRO A 303 10.28 -5.87 -30.73
CA PRO A 303 11.45 -6.67 -30.33
C PRO A 303 12.78 -5.92 -30.45
N GLU A 304 12.89 -4.93 -31.34
CA GLU A 304 14.10 -4.11 -31.48
C GLU A 304 14.33 -3.20 -30.25
N ASP A 305 13.27 -2.82 -29.53
CA ASP A 305 13.35 -2.02 -28.31
C ASP A 305 13.78 -2.83 -27.07
N ASN A 306 13.79 -4.16 -27.15
CA ASN A 306 14.12 -5.07 -26.06
C ASN A 306 15.51 -5.74 -26.20
N GLN A 307 16.51 -5.02 -26.72
CA GLN A 307 17.86 -5.57 -26.92
C GLN A 307 18.69 -5.63 -25.63
N GLU A 308 18.33 -4.85 -24.60
CA GLU A 308 19.02 -4.87 -23.32
C GLU A 308 18.57 -6.06 -22.46
N PRO A 309 19.47 -6.61 -21.60
CA PRO A 309 19.09 -7.64 -20.66
C PRO A 309 17.97 -7.14 -19.74
N PRO A 310 16.96 -7.99 -19.42
CA PRO A 310 15.86 -7.59 -18.54
C PRO A 310 16.38 -7.23 -17.14
N ARG A 311 15.85 -6.13 -16.58
CA ARG A 311 16.18 -5.67 -15.24
C ARG A 311 14.91 -5.51 -14.41
N ILE A 312 15.01 -5.73 -13.10
CA ILE A 312 13.91 -5.48 -12.17
C ILE A 312 13.60 -3.98 -12.13
N VAL A 313 12.32 -3.64 -12.27
CA VAL A 313 11.82 -2.25 -12.20
C VAL A 313 10.83 -2.03 -11.07
N GLN A 314 10.26 -3.09 -10.50
CA GLN A 314 9.39 -3.01 -9.32
C GLN A 314 9.50 -4.31 -8.51
N ILE A 315 9.35 -4.19 -7.19
CA ILE A 315 9.36 -5.30 -6.24
C ILE A 315 8.17 -5.23 -5.30
N ALA A 316 7.79 -6.39 -4.74
CA ALA A 316 6.74 -6.53 -3.74
C ALA A 316 7.17 -7.54 -2.67
N GLY A 317 7.03 -7.17 -1.39
CA GLY A 317 7.43 -7.98 -0.25
C GLY A 317 6.31 -8.91 0.23
N LEU A 318 6.69 -10.14 0.61
CA LEU A 318 5.82 -11.14 1.25
C LEU A 318 6.36 -11.50 2.64
N ASP A 319 5.86 -12.56 3.28
CA ASP A 319 6.39 -13.00 4.58
C ASP A 319 7.90 -13.27 4.50
N LYS A 320 8.32 -14.17 3.61
CA LYS A 320 9.71 -14.62 3.45
C LYS A 320 10.19 -14.62 2.00
N HIS A 321 9.47 -13.95 1.13
CA HIS A 321 9.73 -13.92 -0.30
C HIS A 321 9.66 -12.49 -0.83
N LEU A 322 10.27 -12.28 -1.99
CA LEU A 322 10.16 -11.06 -2.76
C LEU A 322 9.68 -11.42 -4.16
N VAL A 323 8.70 -10.72 -4.68
CA VAL A 323 8.30 -10.83 -6.09
C VAL A 323 8.80 -9.61 -6.83
N GLY A 324 9.36 -9.79 -8.02
CA GLY A 324 9.83 -8.73 -8.87
C GLY A 324 9.25 -8.80 -10.27
N VAL A 325 9.08 -7.66 -10.91
CA VAL A 325 8.74 -7.55 -12.33
C VAL A 325 9.85 -6.83 -13.07
N THR A 326 10.18 -7.34 -14.26
CA THR A 326 11.19 -6.71 -15.13
C THR A 326 10.56 -5.67 -16.04
N ASP A 327 11.39 -4.80 -16.61
CA ASP A 327 11.01 -3.83 -17.66
C ASP A 327 10.44 -4.50 -18.92
N GLN A 328 10.73 -5.79 -19.14
CA GLN A 328 10.18 -6.58 -20.25
C GLN A 328 8.87 -7.32 -19.91
N GLY A 329 8.50 -7.41 -18.61
CA GLY A 329 7.25 -8.02 -18.15
C GLY A 329 7.40 -9.43 -17.54
N HIS A 330 8.62 -9.89 -17.26
CA HIS A 330 8.84 -11.15 -16.55
C HIS A 330 8.49 -10.96 -15.06
N VAL A 331 7.76 -11.91 -14.50
CA VAL A 331 7.47 -12.00 -13.07
C VAL A 331 8.37 -13.07 -12.46
N LEU A 332 9.11 -12.71 -11.42
CA LEU A 332 10.02 -13.61 -10.72
C LEU A 332 9.76 -13.56 -9.23
N LYS A 333 9.99 -14.69 -8.55
CA LYS A 333 9.94 -14.79 -7.10
C LYS A 333 11.32 -15.13 -6.56
N PHE A 334 11.73 -14.46 -5.51
CA PHE A 334 12.95 -14.77 -4.75
C PHE A 334 12.57 -15.34 -3.38
N GLY A 335 13.13 -16.47 -3.00
CA GLY A 335 13.04 -17.05 -1.65
C GLY A 335 14.47 -17.38 -1.19
N VAL A 336 14.77 -17.54 0.06
CA VAL A 336 14.06 -17.44 1.33
C VAL A 336 14.58 -16.22 2.10
N LEU A 337 13.74 -15.28 2.49
CA LEU A 337 14.14 -14.02 3.15
C LEU A 337 13.77 -13.98 4.65
N ALA A 338 13.79 -15.13 5.33
CA ALA A 338 13.45 -15.18 6.76
C ALA A 338 14.53 -14.50 7.63
N ASP A 339 15.80 -14.64 7.27
CA ASP A 339 16.95 -13.99 7.89
C ASP A 339 18.12 -13.90 6.90
N GLU A 340 19.20 -13.21 7.29
CA GLU A 340 20.38 -13.02 6.46
C GLU A 340 21.02 -14.36 6.03
N THR A 341 21.12 -15.34 6.94
CA THR A 341 21.76 -16.63 6.67
C THR A 341 20.97 -17.45 5.64
N GLN A 342 19.66 -17.46 5.77
CA GLN A 342 18.79 -18.20 4.84
C GLN A 342 18.76 -17.54 3.45
N SER A 343 18.87 -16.22 3.38
CA SER A 343 18.87 -15.49 2.10
C SER A 343 20.03 -15.87 1.18
N LEU A 344 21.16 -16.33 1.74
CA LEU A 344 22.32 -16.78 0.98
C LEU A 344 22.03 -18.05 0.14
N ASN A 345 21.02 -18.83 0.54
CA ASN A 345 20.57 -20.02 -0.20
C ASN A 345 19.38 -19.72 -1.13
N GLY A 346 18.92 -18.48 -1.17
CA GLY A 346 17.81 -18.05 -2.02
C GLY A 346 18.21 -17.96 -3.49
N SER A 347 17.24 -18.17 -4.36
CA SER A 347 17.40 -18.01 -5.81
C SER A 347 16.15 -17.40 -6.43
N TRP A 348 16.33 -16.79 -7.60
CA TRP A 348 15.20 -16.33 -8.41
C TRP A 348 14.54 -17.50 -9.11
N GLU A 349 13.22 -17.57 -9.02
CA GLU A 349 12.36 -18.50 -9.76
C GLU A 349 11.52 -17.71 -10.75
N TYR A 350 11.63 -18.03 -12.04
CA TYR A 350 10.83 -17.41 -13.09
C TYR A 350 9.44 -18.03 -13.12
N LEU A 351 8.38 -17.20 -12.96
CA LEU A 351 6.99 -17.62 -12.94
C LEU A 351 6.40 -17.53 -14.35
N HIS A 352 6.55 -18.58 -15.15
CA HIS A 352 6.12 -18.63 -16.55
C HIS A 352 4.65 -18.30 -16.74
N HIS A 353 3.77 -18.87 -15.90
CA HIS A 353 2.33 -18.71 -15.99
C HIS A 353 1.84 -17.30 -15.61
N PHE A 354 2.70 -16.49 -14.99
CA PHE A 354 2.42 -15.08 -14.71
C PHE A 354 3.03 -14.12 -15.74
N SER A 355 3.80 -14.63 -16.70
CA SER A 355 4.61 -13.79 -17.61
C SER A 355 4.33 -14.04 -19.07
N ASP A 356 4.07 -15.29 -19.48
CA ASP A 356 3.91 -15.66 -20.90
C ASP A 356 2.43 -15.71 -21.29
N ILE A 357 2.08 -14.91 -22.29
CA ILE A 357 0.72 -14.82 -22.84
C ILE A 357 0.17 -16.18 -23.33
N SER A 358 1.02 -17.11 -23.77
CA SER A 358 0.57 -18.42 -24.24
C SER A 358 -0.08 -19.24 -23.12
N HIS A 359 0.46 -19.17 -21.92
CA HIS A 359 -0.11 -19.81 -20.74
C HIS A 359 -1.44 -19.16 -20.32
N ILE A 360 -1.48 -17.82 -20.31
CA ILE A 360 -2.70 -17.08 -19.95
C ILE A 360 -3.83 -17.33 -20.95
N ARG A 361 -3.55 -17.35 -22.25
CA ARG A 361 -4.59 -17.69 -23.27
C ARG A 361 -5.10 -19.11 -23.15
N GLY A 362 -4.28 -20.04 -22.65
CA GLY A 362 -4.66 -21.43 -22.36
C GLY A 362 -5.46 -21.61 -21.06
N HIS A 363 -5.50 -20.59 -20.19
CA HIS A 363 -6.16 -20.72 -18.90
C HIS A 363 -7.68 -20.93 -19.04
N LYS A 364 -8.26 -21.81 -18.18
CA LYS A 364 -9.67 -22.21 -18.22
C LYS A 364 -10.66 -21.06 -18.24
N VAL A 365 -10.38 -19.96 -17.52
CA VAL A 365 -11.24 -18.77 -17.42
C VAL A 365 -11.52 -18.13 -18.79
N PHE A 366 -10.56 -18.18 -19.72
CA PHE A 366 -10.72 -17.64 -21.08
C PHE A 366 -11.25 -18.66 -22.09
N ASN A 367 -11.30 -19.95 -21.73
CA ASN A 367 -11.72 -21.05 -22.59
C ASN A 367 -13.01 -21.74 -22.10
N ASP A 368 -13.63 -21.27 -21.02
CA ASP A 368 -14.93 -21.73 -20.57
C ASP A 368 -16.02 -21.17 -21.51
N GLY A 369 -16.70 -22.04 -22.24
CA GLY A 369 -17.75 -21.67 -23.21
C GLY A 369 -18.95 -20.92 -22.58
N ASN A 370 -19.06 -20.87 -21.26
CA ASN A 370 -20.07 -20.08 -20.55
C ASN A 370 -19.62 -18.65 -20.25
N ASN A 371 -18.34 -18.32 -20.41
CA ASN A 371 -17.78 -17.01 -20.14
C ASN A 371 -17.50 -16.27 -21.44
N SER A 372 -18.02 -15.04 -21.58
CA SER A 372 -17.74 -14.15 -22.72
C SER A 372 -16.42 -13.40 -22.59
N LEU A 373 -15.55 -13.79 -21.64
CA LEU A 373 -14.29 -13.12 -21.38
C LEU A 373 -13.28 -13.45 -22.48
N ALA A 374 -12.90 -12.43 -23.26
CA ALA A 374 -11.88 -12.59 -24.30
C ALA A 374 -10.48 -12.71 -23.68
N ALA A 375 -9.71 -13.69 -24.16
CA ALA A 375 -8.29 -13.79 -23.84
C ALA A 375 -7.52 -12.59 -24.41
N PRO A 376 -6.47 -12.10 -23.74
CA PRO A 376 -5.69 -10.96 -24.22
C PRO A 376 -4.96 -11.30 -25.54
N ASP A 377 -4.88 -10.34 -26.45
CA ASP A 377 -4.07 -10.45 -27.68
C ASP A 377 -2.62 -10.11 -27.45
N ILE A 378 -2.36 -9.18 -26.54
CA ILE A 378 -1.04 -8.75 -26.09
C ILE A 378 -1.00 -8.76 -24.55
N MET A 379 0.18 -8.99 -23.98
CA MET A 379 0.38 -9.04 -22.55
C MET A 379 1.78 -8.54 -22.19
N LYS A 380 1.84 -7.58 -21.27
CA LYS A 380 3.06 -7.17 -20.59
C LYS A 380 2.70 -6.84 -19.14
N ILE A 381 3.15 -7.65 -18.19
CA ILE A 381 2.99 -7.32 -16.79
C ILE A 381 3.89 -6.14 -16.44
N THR A 382 3.32 -5.15 -15.76
CA THR A 382 4.01 -3.89 -15.46
C THR A 382 4.09 -3.63 -13.96
N HIS A 383 3.24 -4.28 -13.16
CA HIS A 383 3.14 -4.02 -11.72
C HIS A 383 2.99 -5.33 -10.95
N VAL A 384 3.57 -5.31 -9.74
CA VAL A 384 3.37 -6.34 -8.72
C VAL A 384 3.05 -5.69 -7.39
N THR A 385 2.22 -6.33 -6.60
CA THR A 385 1.96 -6.00 -5.20
C THR A 385 1.96 -7.28 -4.38
N GLY A 386 2.30 -7.19 -3.11
CA GLY A 386 2.34 -8.37 -2.24
C GLY A 386 2.11 -8.00 -0.78
N ASN A 387 1.59 -8.95 -0.03
CA ASN A 387 1.49 -8.88 1.41
C ASN A 387 1.33 -10.29 1.98
N PHE A 388 2.00 -10.57 3.08
CA PHE A 388 1.96 -11.83 3.80
C PHE A 388 2.25 -13.03 2.88
N GLN A 389 1.26 -13.80 2.47
CA GLN A 389 1.41 -15.00 1.64
C GLN A 389 0.91 -14.84 0.20
N HIS A 390 0.44 -13.67 -0.18
CA HIS A 390 -0.17 -13.45 -1.48
C HIS A 390 0.53 -12.33 -2.25
N PHE A 391 0.55 -12.47 -3.57
CA PHE A 391 0.96 -11.41 -4.48
C PHE A 391 -0.01 -11.30 -5.66
N VAL A 392 0.00 -10.18 -6.32
CA VAL A 392 -0.75 -9.95 -7.55
C VAL A 392 0.19 -9.32 -8.58
N ALA A 393 0.25 -9.94 -9.76
CA ALA A 393 0.90 -9.39 -10.93
C ALA A 393 -0.17 -8.83 -11.86
N TYR A 394 -0.03 -7.57 -12.28
CA TYR A 394 -1.09 -6.93 -13.07
C TYR A 394 -0.54 -5.91 -14.08
N SER A 395 -1.40 -5.59 -15.03
CA SER A 395 -1.14 -4.57 -16.04
C SER A 395 -2.44 -3.85 -16.39
N THR A 396 -2.30 -2.68 -16.98
CA THR A 396 -3.42 -1.89 -17.50
C THR A 396 -3.20 -1.56 -18.98
N GLY A 397 -4.12 -0.84 -19.60
CA GLY A 397 -4.08 -0.53 -21.01
C GLY A 397 -4.67 -1.66 -21.87
N SER A 398 -3.96 -2.07 -22.89
CA SER A 398 -4.44 -3.06 -23.85
C SER A 398 -4.60 -4.47 -23.30
N SER A 399 -3.88 -4.83 -22.23
CA SER A 399 -3.97 -6.16 -21.62
C SER A 399 -4.78 -6.23 -20.34
N SER A 400 -4.94 -5.16 -19.61
CA SER A 400 -5.75 -5.05 -18.35
C SER A 400 -6.02 -6.37 -17.61
N LEU A 401 -4.94 -7.03 -17.18
CA LEU A 401 -4.94 -8.34 -16.52
C LEU A 401 -4.64 -8.19 -15.04
N VAL A 402 -5.21 -9.10 -14.25
CA VAL A 402 -4.94 -9.26 -12.81
C VAL A 402 -4.75 -10.74 -12.53
N LEU A 403 -3.54 -11.12 -12.13
CA LEU A 403 -3.08 -12.49 -11.89
C LEU A 403 -2.71 -12.65 -10.42
N ILE A 404 -3.46 -13.43 -9.67
CA ILE A 404 -3.27 -13.62 -8.22
C ILE A 404 -2.42 -14.88 -8.00
N GLY A 405 -1.40 -14.77 -7.15
CA GLY A 405 -0.51 -15.86 -6.75
C GLY A 405 -0.27 -15.91 -5.25
N GLU A 406 0.33 -17.00 -4.81
CA GLU A 406 0.73 -17.24 -3.43
C GLU A 406 2.26 -17.34 -3.31
N ASP A 407 2.77 -17.22 -2.09
CA ASP A 407 4.20 -17.38 -1.80
C ASP A 407 4.74 -18.78 -2.14
N SER A 408 3.85 -19.79 -2.15
CA SER A 408 4.11 -21.16 -2.59
C SER A 408 4.23 -21.33 -4.11
N ALA A 409 3.87 -20.31 -4.91
CA ALA A 409 3.87 -20.39 -6.37
C ALA A 409 5.25 -20.78 -6.93
N THR A 410 5.25 -21.65 -7.93
CA THR A 410 6.42 -22.12 -8.66
C THR A 410 6.30 -21.81 -10.15
N ALA A 411 7.33 -22.13 -10.90
CA ALA A 411 7.35 -21.97 -12.36
C ALA A 411 6.12 -22.58 -13.09
N VAL A 412 5.53 -23.64 -12.52
CA VAL A 412 4.38 -24.36 -13.11
C VAL A 412 3.04 -24.01 -12.47
N THR A 413 3.01 -23.12 -11.50
CA THR A 413 1.77 -22.73 -10.81
C THR A 413 0.94 -21.80 -11.67
N GLU A 414 -0.31 -22.15 -11.92
CA GLU A 414 -1.29 -21.29 -12.61
C GLU A 414 -1.77 -20.17 -11.67
N PRO A 415 -1.94 -18.93 -12.15
CA PRO A 415 -2.54 -17.85 -11.36
C PRO A 415 -4.02 -18.11 -11.09
N ASP A 416 -4.53 -17.64 -9.94
CA ASP A 416 -5.97 -17.45 -9.78
C ASP A 416 -6.39 -16.19 -10.56
N ILE A 417 -7.35 -16.38 -11.48
CA ILE A 417 -7.86 -15.31 -12.36
C ILE A 417 -9.34 -15.11 -12.08
N LYS A 418 -9.66 -13.99 -11.46
CA LYS A 418 -11.05 -13.58 -11.23
C LYS A 418 -11.59 -12.87 -12.48
N PRO A 419 -12.64 -13.42 -13.14
CA PRO A 419 -13.21 -12.86 -14.37
C PRO A 419 -13.63 -11.40 -14.22
N GLU A 420 -14.14 -11.02 -13.06
CA GLU A 420 -14.68 -9.69 -12.76
C GLU A 420 -13.61 -8.59 -12.71
N LEU A 421 -12.35 -8.97 -12.58
CA LEU A 421 -11.23 -8.03 -12.56
C LEU A 421 -10.57 -7.86 -13.94
N GLN A 422 -10.85 -8.77 -14.88
CA GLN A 422 -10.20 -8.73 -16.19
C GLN A 422 -10.86 -7.70 -17.11
N ASN A 423 -10.06 -7.03 -17.92
CA ASN A 423 -10.49 -5.99 -18.87
C ASN A 423 -11.25 -4.82 -18.19
N ARG A 424 -10.95 -4.55 -16.91
CA ARG A 424 -11.58 -3.49 -16.11
C ARG A 424 -10.67 -2.33 -15.77
N SER A 425 -9.53 -2.22 -16.41
CA SER A 425 -8.54 -1.18 -16.14
C SER A 425 -8.22 -1.07 -14.64
N VAL A 426 -7.97 -2.20 -13.99
CA VAL A 426 -7.48 -2.23 -12.61
C VAL A 426 -6.09 -1.61 -12.57
N ILE A 427 -5.93 -0.57 -11.76
CA ILE A 427 -4.68 0.21 -11.66
C ILE A 427 -3.93 -0.01 -10.35
N SER A 428 -4.55 -0.62 -9.36
CA SER A 428 -3.92 -0.99 -8.10
C SER A 428 -4.66 -2.15 -7.46
N VAL A 429 -3.93 -3.02 -6.78
CA VAL A 429 -4.49 -4.08 -5.94
C VAL A 429 -3.80 -4.00 -4.59
N ALA A 430 -4.59 -4.02 -3.51
CA ALA A 430 -4.10 -4.06 -2.14
C ALA A 430 -4.55 -5.37 -1.49
N ILE A 431 -3.67 -5.97 -0.70
CA ILE A 431 -3.84 -7.31 -0.13
C ILE A 431 -3.76 -7.20 1.39
N GLY A 432 -4.82 -7.63 2.10
CA GLY A 432 -4.78 -7.88 3.54
C GLY A 432 -4.47 -9.35 3.83
N ASP A 433 -4.56 -9.78 5.10
CA ASP A 433 -4.27 -11.18 5.45
C ASP A 433 -5.30 -12.15 4.82
N TRP A 434 -6.58 -11.74 4.73
CA TRP A 434 -7.69 -12.59 4.28
C TRP A 434 -8.66 -11.88 3.34
N HIS A 435 -8.40 -10.64 2.99
CA HIS A 435 -9.24 -9.84 2.10
C HIS A 435 -8.38 -9.09 1.09
N ASN A 436 -9.00 -8.65 0.02
CA ASN A 436 -8.34 -7.96 -1.07
C ASN A 436 -9.18 -6.76 -1.51
N ALA A 437 -8.53 -5.77 -2.07
CA ALA A 437 -9.15 -4.62 -2.71
C ALA A 437 -8.49 -4.33 -4.06
N ALA A 438 -9.28 -3.96 -5.05
CA ALA A 438 -8.81 -3.50 -6.35
C ALA A 438 -9.36 -2.11 -6.65
N LEU A 439 -8.52 -1.25 -7.21
CA LEU A 439 -8.87 0.08 -7.68
C LEU A 439 -8.86 0.12 -9.19
N THR A 440 -9.94 0.60 -9.78
CA THR A 440 -10.05 0.79 -11.23
C THR A 440 -9.68 2.21 -11.65
N ALA A 441 -9.37 2.41 -12.92
CA ALA A 441 -8.98 3.73 -13.45
C ALA A 441 -10.10 4.77 -13.36
N ASP A 442 -11.36 4.33 -13.33
CA ASP A 442 -12.55 5.16 -13.14
C ASP A 442 -12.88 5.45 -11.65
N GLY A 443 -11.98 5.08 -10.75
CA GLY A 443 -12.05 5.43 -9.33
C GLY A 443 -12.96 4.56 -8.48
N LYS A 444 -13.34 3.36 -8.95
CA LYS A 444 -14.10 2.40 -8.16
C LYS A 444 -13.18 1.48 -7.36
N VAL A 445 -13.57 1.18 -6.13
CA VAL A 445 -12.93 0.19 -5.27
C VAL A 445 -13.80 -1.06 -5.22
N LEU A 446 -13.20 -2.20 -5.52
CA LEU A 446 -13.83 -3.53 -5.46
C LEU A 446 -13.14 -4.34 -4.37
N THR A 447 -13.90 -5.00 -3.50
CA THR A 447 -13.34 -5.84 -2.42
C THR A 447 -13.91 -7.26 -2.46
N TRP A 448 -13.09 -8.23 -2.04
CA TRP A 448 -13.46 -9.65 -1.93
C TRP A 448 -12.60 -10.36 -0.89
N GLY A 449 -13.02 -11.57 -0.51
CA GLY A 449 -12.37 -12.40 0.49
C GLY A 449 -13.18 -12.54 1.77
N ALA A 450 -12.50 -12.78 2.90
CA ALA A 450 -13.13 -12.91 4.20
C ALA A 450 -13.59 -11.55 4.74
N PHE A 451 -14.59 -11.58 5.63
CA PHE A 451 -15.11 -10.36 6.29
C PHE A 451 -14.03 -9.57 7.04
N SER A 452 -13.08 -10.26 7.67
CA SER A 452 -11.87 -9.68 8.32
C SER A 452 -12.19 -8.45 9.18
N SER A 453 -13.07 -8.60 10.16
CA SER A 453 -13.50 -7.49 11.04
C SER A 453 -14.06 -6.26 10.30
N GLY A 454 -14.71 -6.49 9.16
CA GLY A 454 -15.29 -5.41 8.35
C GLY A 454 -14.36 -4.84 7.27
N ALA A 455 -13.16 -5.40 7.07
CA ALA A 455 -12.17 -4.89 6.11
C ALA A 455 -12.62 -4.91 4.65
N LEU A 456 -13.72 -5.59 4.31
CA LEU A 456 -14.36 -5.49 2.99
C LEU A 456 -15.07 -4.15 2.74
N GLY A 457 -15.50 -3.44 3.79
CA GLY A 457 -16.14 -2.13 3.63
C GLY A 457 -17.52 -2.15 2.96
N LEU A 458 -18.17 -3.32 2.88
CA LEU A 458 -19.44 -3.50 2.16
C LEU A 458 -20.67 -3.14 3.00
N GLY A 459 -20.50 -2.86 4.30
CA GLY A 459 -21.56 -2.53 5.23
C GLY A 459 -21.74 -3.56 6.33
N ASP A 460 -22.62 -3.25 7.28
CA ASP A 460 -22.97 -4.14 8.37
C ASP A 460 -23.79 -5.34 7.82
N PRO A 461 -23.29 -6.58 7.95
CA PRO A 461 -23.96 -7.77 7.40
C PRO A 461 -25.41 -7.97 7.86
N ALA A 462 -25.75 -7.48 9.06
CA ALA A 462 -27.10 -7.57 9.60
C ALA A 462 -28.06 -6.52 9.02
N LYS A 463 -27.52 -5.43 8.46
CA LYS A 463 -28.29 -4.34 7.86
C LYS A 463 -28.35 -4.43 6.32
N LEU A 464 -27.49 -5.25 5.72
CA LEU A 464 -27.51 -5.45 4.27
C LEU A 464 -28.70 -6.30 3.85
N PRO A 465 -29.24 -6.10 2.63
CA PRO A 465 -30.27 -6.98 2.07
C PRO A 465 -29.79 -8.43 2.05
N PRO A 466 -30.68 -9.41 2.40
CA PRO A 466 -30.33 -10.82 2.37
C PRO A 466 -29.81 -11.24 0.99
N GLY A 467 -28.64 -11.91 0.98
CA GLY A 467 -27.98 -12.35 -0.26
C GLY A 467 -27.18 -11.25 -1.00
N ALA A 468 -27.17 -10.00 -0.51
CA ALA A 468 -26.23 -9.00 -1.00
C ALA A 468 -24.78 -9.39 -0.65
N PRO A 469 -23.78 -8.97 -1.44
CA PRO A 469 -22.38 -9.18 -1.10
C PRO A 469 -22.05 -8.69 0.32
N GLY A 470 -21.52 -9.57 1.17
CA GLY A 470 -21.24 -9.30 2.59
C GLY A 470 -22.45 -9.44 3.52
N GLY A 471 -23.69 -9.51 3.01
CA GLY A 471 -24.91 -9.72 3.79
C GLY A 471 -25.17 -11.20 4.13
N TYR A 472 -25.92 -11.45 5.21
CA TYR A 472 -26.31 -12.82 5.55
C TYR A 472 -27.28 -13.41 4.51
N PRO A 473 -27.17 -14.71 4.18
CA PRO A 473 -28.13 -15.37 3.29
C PRO A 473 -29.52 -15.49 3.94
N ASN A 474 -30.55 -15.52 3.10
CA ASN A 474 -31.96 -15.62 3.54
C ASN A 474 -32.36 -17.09 3.79
N ASP A 475 -31.57 -17.86 4.53
CA ASP A 475 -31.80 -19.30 4.79
C ASP A 475 -32.41 -19.58 6.17
N GLY A 476 -32.80 -18.56 6.92
CA GLY A 476 -33.38 -18.69 8.26
C GLY A 476 -32.40 -19.16 9.34
N GLN A 477 -31.14 -19.39 9.00
CA GLN A 477 -30.11 -19.79 9.96
C GLN A 477 -29.42 -18.54 10.52
N ARG A 478 -29.44 -18.38 11.84
CA ARG A 478 -28.60 -17.38 12.53
C ARG A 478 -27.13 -17.79 12.39
N ARG A 479 -26.46 -17.29 11.38
CA ARG A 479 -25.02 -17.53 11.21
C ARG A 479 -24.22 -16.67 12.18
N ARG A 480 -23.28 -17.30 12.86
CA ARG A 480 -22.39 -16.61 13.83
C ARG A 480 -21.24 -15.84 13.15
N ARG A 481 -20.97 -16.09 11.88
CA ARG A 481 -19.88 -15.46 11.13
C ARG A 481 -20.41 -14.81 9.85
N PRO A 482 -19.99 -13.59 9.54
CA PRO A 482 -20.29 -12.97 8.25
C PRO A 482 -19.80 -13.84 7.09
N PRO A 483 -20.52 -13.85 5.95
CA PRO A 483 -20.14 -14.65 4.80
C PRO A 483 -18.85 -14.14 4.15
N GLN A 484 -18.11 -15.05 3.52
CA GLN A 484 -17.05 -14.71 2.59
C GLN A 484 -17.66 -14.13 1.31
N VAL A 485 -16.97 -13.20 0.69
CA VAL A 485 -17.37 -12.59 -0.59
C VAL A 485 -16.36 -13.01 -1.65
N ASP A 486 -16.77 -13.95 -2.50
CA ASP A 486 -15.86 -14.53 -3.50
C ASP A 486 -15.74 -13.66 -4.76
N THR A 487 -16.80 -12.90 -5.07
CA THR A 487 -16.86 -12.01 -6.24
C THR A 487 -16.49 -10.57 -5.85
N PRO A 488 -15.50 -9.94 -6.52
CA PRO A 488 -15.15 -8.55 -6.32
C PRO A 488 -16.38 -7.62 -6.35
N SER A 489 -16.67 -6.97 -5.23
CA SER A 489 -17.89 -6.19 -5.00
C SER A 489 -17.59 -4.72 -4.70
N PRO A 490 -18.36 -3.75 -5.23
CA PRO A 490 -18.06 -2.32 -5.11
C PRO A 490 -18.27 -1.81 -3.68
N VAL A 491 -17.28 -1.04 -3.20
CA VAL A 491 -17.32 -0.31 -1.93
C VAL A 491 -17.99 1.04 -2.13
N ARG A 492 -18.85 1.42 -1.21
CA ARG A 492 -19.52 2.72 -1.17
C ARG A 492 -18.84 3.63 -0.16
N PHE A 493 -18.66 4.90 -0.52
CA PHE A 493 -18.03 5.92 0.36
C PHE A 493 -19.06 6.96 0.87
N ASP A 494 -20.34 6.75 0.60
CA ASP A 494 -21.44 7.65 0.96
C ASP A 494 -22.31 7.11 2.13
N TRP A 495 -21.72 6.26 2.96
CA TRP A 495 -22.39 5.76 4.17
C TRP A 495 -22.71 6.91 5.14
N GLY A 496 -23.96 6.98 5.60
CA GLY A 496 -24.42 8.02 6.52
C GLY A 496 -24.62 9.40 5.88
N THR A 497 -24.48 9.56 4.57
CA THR A 497 -24.80 10.80 3.88
C THR A 497 -26.26 10.82 3.43
N LYS A 498 -26.92 11.99 3.53
CA LYS A 498 -28.34 12.14 3.13
C LYS A 498 -28.53 12.02 1.61
N GLU A 499 -27.50 12.38 0.84
CA GLU A 499 -27.53 12.33 -0.62
C GLU A 499 -26.38 11.48 -1.17
N PRO A 500 -26.64 10.64 -2.18
CA PRO A 500 -25.57 9.93 -2.88
C PRO A 500 -24.59 10.93 -3.51
N ARG A 501 -23.29 10.75 -3.26
CA ARG A 501 -22.24 11.58 -3.85
C ARG A 501 -21.39 10.76 -4.80
N ASP A 502 -21.06 11.35 -5.94
CA ASP A 502 -20.13 10.72 -6.88
C ASP A 502 -18.70 10.90 -6.39
N ARG A 503 -18.12 9.80 -5.93
CA ARG A 503 -16.81 9.75 -5.30
C ARG A 503 -15.83 8.95 -6.14
N PHE A 504 -14.62 9.46 -6.24
CA PHE A 504 -13.55 8.89 -7.04
C PHE A 504 -12.37 8.51 -6.15
N ALA A 505 -12.11 7.22 -5.99
CA ALA A 505 -10.90 6.77 -5.31
C ALA A 505 -9.69 6.84 -6.25
N PHE A 506 -8.54 7.28 -5.72
CA PHE A 506 -7.30 7.39 -6.50
C PHE A 506 -6.12 6.62 -5.89
N ALA A 507 -6.25 6.14 -4.65
CA ALA A 507 -5.32 5.21 -4.02
C ALA A 507 -6.06 4.29 -3.05
N ILE A 508 -5.55 3.07 -2.88
CA ILE A 508 -6.01 2.09 -1.90
C ILE A 508 -4.82 1.44 -1.20
N THR A 509 -5.06 0.95 -0.01
CA THR A 509 -4.10 0.15 0.75
C THR A 509 -4.82 -0.85 1.63
N ALA A 510 -4.24 -2.01 1.88
CA ALA A 510 -4.74 -3.00 2.82
C ALA A 510 -3.57 -3.74 3.46
N ALA A 511 -3.70 -4.10 4.71
CA ALA A 511 -2.80 -5.00 5.42
C ALA A 511 -3.52 -5.58 6.65
N GLY A 512 -3.05 -6.69 7.18
CA GLY A 512 -3.72 -7.31 8.32
C GLY A 512 -5.21 -7.47 8.06
N TRP A 513 -6.04 -6.83 8.87
CA TRP A 513 -7.50 -6.90 8.83
C TRP A 513 -8.14 -5.51 8.64
N HIS A 514 -7.48 -4.62 7.94
CA HIS A 514 -7.98 -3.26 7.70
C HIS A 514 -7.60 -2.76 6.31
N THR A 515 -8.35 -1.79 5.84
CA THR A 515 -8.23 -1.19 4.50
C THR A 515 -8.33 0.32 4.60
N GLY A 516 -7.65 1.01 3.71
CA GLY A 516 -7.73 2.46 3.56
C GLY A 516 -7.84 2.88 2.09
N ALA A 517 -8.41 4.05 1.86
CA ALA A 517 -8.50 4.65 0.53
C ALA A 517 -8.34 6.16 0.58
N LEU A 518 -7.78 6.71 -0.49
CA LEU A 518 -7.81 8.14 -0.77
C LEU A 518 -8.87 8.42 -1.83
N VAL A 519 -9.78 9.34 -1.51
CA VAL A 519 -10.98 9.60 -2.30
C VAL A 519 -11.13 11.11 -2.53
N MET A 520 -11.64 11.50 -3.67
CA MET A 520 -12.01 12.88 -3.98
C MET A 520 -13.47 12.95 -4.41
N ASP A 521 -14.11 14.08 -4.14
CA ASP A 521 -15.46 14.37 -4.63
C ASP A 521 -15.37 14.93 -6.05
N LEU A 522 -16.16 14.37 -6.97
CA LEU A 522 -16.19 14.84 -8.35
C LEU A 522 -16.98 16.13 -8.51
N ASN A 523 -17.92 16.39 -7.61
CA ASN A 523 -18.74 17.59 -7.56
C ASN A 523 -18.53 18.34 -6.23
N PRO A 524 -17.47 19.16 -6.10
CA PRO A 524 -17.08 19.79 -4.84
C PRO A 524 -17.98 20.97 -4.40
N ASP A 525 -18.90 21.44 -5.25
CA ASP A 525 -19.69 22.66 -4.99
C ASP A 525 -20.82 22.47 -3.94
N GLY A 526 -20.92 21.29 -3.33
CA GLY A 526 -21.87 20.95 -2.26
C GLY A 526 -21.26 20.86 -0.86
N ASP A 527 -20.08 21.41 -0.66
CA ASP A 527 -19.36 21.30 0.60
C ASP A 527 -19.76 22.35 1.62
N GLU A 528 -20.59 21.97 2.58
CA GLU A 528 -20.43 22.41 3.96
C GLU A 528 -20.95 21.29 4.88
N ASP A 529 -20.03 20.80 5.73
CA ASP A 529 -20.24 19.97 6.92
C ASP A 529 -21.25 18.82 6.82
N ASP A 530 -20.82 17.69 6.23
CA ASP A 530 -21.45 16.40 6.48
C ASP A 530 -21.23 16.01 7.96
N GLU A 531 -22.04 16.52 8.87
CA GLU A 531 -22.22 15.90 10.17
C GLU A 531 -22.85 14.51 9.95
N TYR A 532 -22.12 13.47 10.36
CA TYR A 532 -22.68 12.13 10.38
C TYR A 532 -23.81 12.09 11.39
N GLU A 533 -25.07 12.18 10.96
CA GLU A 533 -26.21 11.78 11.77
C GLU A 533 -26.17 10.25 11.91
N MET A 534 -25.66 9.79 13.04
CA MET A 534 -25.76 8.38 13.42
C MET A 534 -27.18 8.13 13.90
N GLU A 535 -27.93 7.29 13.19
CA GLU A 535 -29.16 6.73 13.72
C GLU A 535 -28.81 5.94 15.02
N GLU A 536 -29.35 6.37 16.15
CA GLU A 536 -29.28 5.57 17.36
C GLU A 536 -30.04 4.24 17.13
N PRO A 537 -29.45 3.09 17.48
CA PRO A 537 -30.16 1.82 17.38
C PRO A 537 -31.36 1.84 18.32
N ASP A 538 -32.53 1.43 17.85
CA ASP A 538 -33.83 1.43 18.53
C ASP A 538 -33.88 0.61 19.84
N GLN A 539 -32.85 -0.15 20.18
CA GLN A 539 -32.68 -0.79 21.50
C GLN A 539 -31.20 -1.00 21.86
N PRO A 540 -30.79 -0.75 23.12
CA PRO A 540 -29.46 -1.15 23.59
C PRO A 540 -29.38 -2.68 23.63
N LEU A 541 -28.37 -3.24 22.98
CA LEU A 541 -28.05 -4.67 23.09
C LEU A 541 -27.66 -5.00 24.54
N ASP A 542 -28.31 -6.02 25.13
CA ASP A 542 -28.01 -6.52 26.45
C ASP A 542 -26.53 -6.99 26.49
N PRO A 543 -25.68 -6.45 27.38
CA PRO A 543 -24.28 -6.86 27.49
C PRO A 543 -24.07 -8.35 27.80
N HIS A 544 -25.11 -9.06 28.20
CA HIS A 544 -25.08 -10.49 28.56
C HIS A 544 -25.47 -11.44 27.42
N GLU A 545 -25.86 -10.93 26.24
CA GLU A 545 -26.25 -11.76 25.08
C GLU A 545 -25.09 -12.16 24.16
N TYR A 546 -23.85 -12.02 24.56
CA TYR A 546 -22.73 -12.62 23.84
C TYR A 546 -22.63 -14.11 24.20
N PRO A 547 -23.00 -15.04 23.32
CA PRO A 547 -22.77 -16.44 23.61
C PRO A 547 -21.27 -16.69 23.59
N LEU A 548 -20.71 -16.93 24.76
CA LEU A 548 -19.38 -17.52 24.89
C LEU A 548 -19.35 -18.83 24.07
N ASN A 549 -18.24 -19.08 23.38
CA ASN A 549 -17.96 -20.39 22.81
C ASN A 549 -18.22 -21.44 23.88
N PRO A 550 -18.81 -22.62 23.56
CA PRO A 550 -19.02 -23.69 24.52
C PRO A 550 -17.75 -24.10 25.27
N ASP A 551 -16.58 -23.80 24.72
CA ASP A 551 -15.26 -24.12 25.27
C ASP A 551 -14.59 -22.93 25.98
N GLY A 552 -15.28 -21.79 26.22
CA GLY A 552 -14.75 -20.64 26.94
C GLY A 552 -13.58 -19.91 26.25
N GLN A 553 -13.30 -20.23 25.00
CA GLN A 553 -12.25 -19.56 24.23
C GLN A 553 -12.88 -18.52 23.29
N GLY A 554 -12.34 -17.30 23.30
CA GLY A 554 -12.62 -16.25 22.32
C GLY A 554 -12.33 -16.73 20.88
N PRO A 555 -12.58 -15.90 19.84
CA PRO A 555 -12.22 -16.26 18.46
C PRO A 555 -10.78 -16.75 18.47
N PRO A 556 -10.44 -17.81 17.70
CA PRO A 556 -9.13 -18.42 17.78
C PRO A 556 -8.07 -17.34 17.62
N ILE A 557 -7.44 -17.00 18.73
CA ILE A 557 -6.17 -16.28 18.73
C ILE A 557 -5.25 -17.29 18.07
N LEU A 558 -4.90 -17.06 16.82
CA LEU A 558 -3.77 -17.78 16.21
C LEU A 558 -2.64 -17.70 17.24
N PRO A 559 -2.03 -18.83 17.63
CA PRO A 559 -1.02 -18.83 18.67
C PRO A 559 -0.02 -17.72 18.30
N PRO A 560 0.43 -16.91 19.28
CA PRO A 560 1.45 -15.91 19.01
C PRO A 560 2.60 -16.65 18.36
N PHE A 561 2.89 -16.33 17.11
CA PHE A 561 4.07 -16.85 16.46
C PHE A 561 5.24 -16.39 17.31
N ARG A 562 5.73 -17.30 18.14
CA ARG A 562 6.97 -17.10 18.86
C ARG A 562 8.05 -16.97 17.80
N ILE A 563 8.48 -15.75 17.55
CA ILE A 563 9.81 -15.52 16.99
C ILE A 563 10.75 -16.24 17.96
N GLY A 564 11.34 -17.33 17.51
CA GLY A 564 12.22 -18.17 18.31
C GLY A 564 13.48 -17.39 18.68
N ILE A 565 13.40 -16.61 19.75
CA ILE A 565 14.60 -16.18 20.47
C ILE A 565 15.11 -17.45 21.13
N HIS A 566 16.05 -18.13 20.51
CA HIS A 566 16.83 -19.19 21.13
C HIS A 566 17.64 -18.60 22.29
N ARG A 567 17.00 -18.48 23.46
CA ARG A 567 17.76 -18.39 24.72
C ARG A 567 18.47 -19.73 24.91
N ARG A 568 19.75 -19.78 24.56
CA ARG A 568 20.66 -20.86 25.00
C ARG A 568 20.61 -20.88 26.53
N GLY A 569 19.93 -21.88 27.08
CA GLY A 569 19.97 -22.20 28.49
C GLY A 569 21.42 -22.51 28.90
N ARG A 570 21.94 -21.77 29.89
CA ARG A 570 23.16 -22.15 30.59
C ARG A 570 22.85 -23.44 31.36
N GLY A 571 23.40 -24.57 30.85
CA GLY A 571 23.48 -25.79 31.59
C GLY A 571 24.38 -25.57 32.81
N ARG A 572 23.87 -25.77 34.02
CA ARG A 572 24.68 -26.00 35.21
C ARG A 572 25.12 -27.46 35.16
N GLY A 573 26.45 -27.67 35.03
CA GLY A 573 27.04 -28.97 35.28
C GLY A 573 27.11 -29.22 36.81
N VAL A 574 26.89 -30.47 37.14
CA VAL A 574 27.50 -31.15 38.30
C VAL A 574 28.40 -32.22 37.73
#